data_17bfd3e78a8d320144d9d681ed61a439
#
_entry.id   17bfd3e78a8d320144d9d681ed61a439
#
_cell.length_a   1.000
_cell.length_b   1.000
_cell.length_c   1.000
_cell.angle_alpha   90.00
_cell.angle_beta   90.00
_cell.angle_gamma   90.00
#
_symmetry.space_group_name_H-M   'P 1'
#
loop_
_entity.id
_entity.type
_entity.pdbx_description
1 polymer ?
#
loop_
_entity_poly.entity_id
_entity_poly.type
_entity_poly.pdbx_seq_one_letter_code
_entity_poly.pdbx_strand_id
1 'polypeptide(L)'
;IDLPAYILMQRIFPPSHQVTMLRKGLASEIESLSELGIYGSYLRIGDVNSKTVRVMNEHGGSLLRTKAASSDEGGVAAGYAVLDSPYLV
;
A
#
# COMPACT_ATOMS: atom_id res chain seq x y z
N ILE A 1 -8.97 25.70 13.84
CA ILE A 1 -8.21 24.50 13.41
C ILE A 1 -7.11 24.26 14.43
N ASP A 2 -7.08 23.07 14.95
CA ASP A 2 -6.05 22.65 15.91
C ASP A 2 -4.91 22.00 15.13
N LEU A 3 -3.98 22.80 14.63
CA LEU A 3 -2.86 22.34 13.81
C LEU A 3 -1.99 21.28 14.48
N PRO A 4 -1.74 21.30 15.81
CA PRO A 4 -0.95 20.23 16.43
C PRO A 4 -1.57 18.83 16.35
N ALA A 5 -2.87 18.74 16.05
CA ALA A 5 -3.55 17.45 15.88
C ALA A 5 -3.38 16.84 14.48
N TYR A 6 -2.72 17.55 13.57
CA TYR A 6 -2.60 17.13 12.17
C TYR A 6 -1.15 16.96 11.75
N ILE A 7 -0.95 16.11 10.78
CA ILE A 7 0.34 15.88 10.12
C ILE A 7 0.25 16.44 8.72
N LEU A 8 1.22 17.25 8.33
CA LEU A 8 1.30 17.79 6.98
C LEU A 8 2.04 16.82 6.07
N MET A 9 1.39 16.39 4.99
CA MET A 9 2.00 15.51 4.01
C MET A 9 1.82 16.06 2.60
N GLN A 10 2.85 15.92 1.79
CA GLN A 10 2.74 16.27 0.39
C GLN A 10 1.88 15.23 -0.34
N ARG A 11 0.90 15.73 -1.09
CA ARG A 11 0.02 14.85 -1.86
C ARG A 11 0.73 14.33 -3.11
N ILE A 12 0.56 13.06 -3.39
CA ILE A 12 1.02 12.43 -4.61
C ILE A 12 -0.12 12.43 -5.62
N PHE A 13 0.17 12.80 -6.86
CA PHE A 13 -0.81 12.80 -7.94
C PHE A 13 -0.44 11.71 -8.96
N PRO A 14 -0.75 10.44 -8.68
CA PRO A 14 -0.45 9.36 -9.61
C PRO A 14 -1.41 9.39 -10.80
N PRO A 15 -1.00 8.80 -11.94
CA PRO A 15 -1.92 8.66 -13.06
C PRO A 15 -3.06 7.71 -12.71
N SER A 16 -4.25 8.03 -13.18
CA SER A 16 -5.41 7.17 -13.03
C SER A 16 -5.60 6.27 -14.24
N HIS A 17 -6.21 5.11 -14.01
CA HIS A 17 -6.53 4.16 -15.06
C HIS A 17 -7.98 3.75 -14.97
N GLN A 18 -8.60 3.51 -16.10
CA GLN A 18 -9.94 2.96 -16.12
C GLN A 18 -9.87 1.46 -16.00
N VAL A 19 -10.54 0.93 -14.97
CA VAL A 19 -10.53 -0.50 -14.66
C VAL A 19 -11.93 -0.98 -14.33
N THR A 20 -12.16 -2.29 -14.47
CA THR A 20 -13.35 -2.93 -13.95
C THR A 20 -13.07 -3.38 -12.52
N MET A 21 -13.79 -2.80 -11.58
CA MET A 21 -13.64 -3.11 -10.16
C MET A 21 -14.82 -3.96 -9.69
N LEU A 22 -14.53 -5.10 -9.08
CA LEU A 22 -15.52 -5.94 -8.43
C LEU A 22 -15.52 -5.66 -6.94
N ARG A 23 -16.63 -5.13 -6.45
CA ARG A 23 -16.78 -4.78 -5.05
C ARG A 23 -18.21 -5.07 -4.60
N LYS A 24 -18.34 -5.77 -3.48
CA LYS A 24 -19.65 -6.18 -2.93
C LYS A 24 -20.49 -6.95 -3.95
N GLY A 25 -19.84 -7.78 -4.76
CA GLY A 25 -20.52 -8.58 -5.78
C GLY A 25 -20.92 -7.84 -7.04
N LEU A 26 -20.59 -6.56 -7.16
CA LEU A 26 -20.94 -5.73 -8.32
C LEU A 26 -19.67 -5.33 -9.07
N ALA A 27 -19.68 -5.54 -10.38
CA ALA A 27 -18.63 -5.09 -11.26
C ALA A 27 -18.98 -3.70 -11.82
N SER A 28 -18.03 -2.77 -11.79
CA SER A 28 -18.20 -1.44 -12.35
C SER A 28 -16.91 -0.97 -12.99
N GLU A 29 -17.04 -0.17 -14.04
CA GLU A 29 -15.89 0.50 -14.65
C GLU A 29 -15.71 1.86 -13.99
N ILE A 30 -14.52 2.11 -13.45
CA ILE A 30 -14.22 3.35 -12.75
C ILE A 30 -12.80 3.81 -13.05
N GLU A 31 -12.58 5.12 -12.91
CA GLU A 31 -11.24 5.67 -12.81
C GLU A 31 -10.63 5.23 -11.50
N SER A 32 -9.43 4.66 -11.53
CA SER A 32 -8.80 4.08 -10.36
C SER A 32 -7.36 4.51 -10.21
N LEU A 33 -6.90 4.46 -8.97
CA LEU A 33 -5.50 4.61 -8.60
C LEU A 33 -5.02 3.30 -7.99
N SER A 34 -3.84 2.86 -8.42
CA SER A 34 -3.24 1.65 -7.89
C SER A 34 -2.03 1.99 -7.03
N GLU A 35 -1.87 1.22 -5.96
CA GLU A 35 -0.75 1.35 -5.04
C GLU A 35 -0.08 -0.01 -4.92
N LEU A 36 1.20 -0.06 -5.27
CA LEU A 36 2.00 -1.26 -5.10
C LEU A 36 2.74 -1.19 -3.77
N GLY A 37 2.42 -2.10 -2.88
CA GLY A 37 3.13 -2.25 -1.62
C GLY A 37 4.16 -3.36 -1.73
N ILE A 38 5.38 -3.07 -1.31
CA ILE A 38 6.45 -4.05 -1.24
C ILE A 38 6.81 -4.19 0.24
N TYR A 39 6.74 -5.40 0.73
CA TYR A 39 6.95 -5.70 2.15
C TYR A 39 8.29 -6.38 2.35
N GLY A 40 9.02 -5.90 3.33
CA GLY A 40 10.29 -6.47 3.72
C GLY A 40 10.29 -6.87 5.18
N SER A 41 11.10 -7.86 5.50
CA SER A 41 11.37 -8.28 6.87
C SER A 41 12.81 -7.99 7.20
N TYR A 42 13.05 -7.33 8.32
CA TYR A 42 14.38 -7.04 8.80
C TYR A 42 14.49 -7.45 10.27
N LEU A 43 15.49 -8.23 10.57
CA LEU A 43 15.78 -8.63 11.95
C LEU A 43 17.27 -8.58 12.16
N ARG A 44 17.68 -7.88 13.21
CA ARG A 44 19.07 -7.84 13.64
C ARG A 44 19.16 -8.41 15.05
N ILE A 45 19.96 -9.44 15.21
CA ILE A 45 20.22 -10.05 16.50
C ILE A 45 21.71 -9.89 16.81
N GLY A 46 22.02 -9.26 17.94
CA GLY A 46 23.39 -9.09 18.39
C GLY A 46 23.43 -8.59 19.82
N ASP A 47 24.54 -8.87 20.48
CA ASP A 47 24.82 -8.34 21.81
C ASP A 47 25.76 -7.13 21.65
N VAL A 48 25.56 -6.13 22.51
CA VAL A 48 26.41 -4.93 22.54
C VAL A 48 27.89 -5.30 22.75
N ASN A 49 28.15 -6.39 23.48
CA ASN A 49 29.48 -6.90 23.77
C ASN A 49 29.94 -8.02 22.84
N SER A 50 29.09 -8.44 21.90
CA SER A 50 29.40 -9.48 20.94
C SER A 50 29.81 -8.90 19.61
N LYS A 51 30.86 -9.47 19.00
CA LYS A 51 31.29 -9.12 17.65
C LYS A 51 30.47 -9.84 16.59
N THR A 52 29.60 -10.76 17.00
CA THR A 52 28.76 -11.54 16.09
C THR A 52 27.37 -10.90 15.99
N VAL A 53 27.00 -10.48 14.79
CA VAL A 53 25.70 -9.91 14.50
C VAL A 53 25.04 -10.76 13.43
N ARG A 54 23.81 -11.18 13.68
CA ARG A 54 22.96 -11.82 12.68
C ARG A 54 21.99 -10.79 12.13
N VAL A 55 21.94 -10.71 10.82
CA VAL A 55 21.02 -9.82 10.12
C VAL A 55 20.19 -10.65 9.17
N MET A 56 18.88 -10.51 9.27
CA MET A 56 17.93 -11.03 8.29
C MET A 56 17.29 -9.83 7.61
N ASN A 57 17.38 -9.79 6.29
CA ASN A 57 16.79 -8.73 5.48
C ASN A 57 16.25 -9.38 4.21
N GLU A 58 14.94 -9.62 4.17
CA GLU A 58 14.32 -10.39 3.12
C GLU A 58 13.09 -9.67 2.55
N HIS A 59 12.85 -9.88 1.28
CA HIS A 59 11.62 -9.47 0.63
C HIS A 59 10.49 -10.41 1.05
N GLY A 60 9.49 -9.86 1.73
CA GLY A 60 8.38 -10.66 2.27
C GLY A 60 7.19 -10.81 1.34
N GLY A 61 7.16 -10.07 0.24
CA GLY A 61 6.06 -10.13 -0.70
C GLY A 61 5.65 -8.77 -1.22
N SER A 62 4.69 -8.77 -2.11
CA SER A 62 4.12 -7.54 -2.66
C SER A 62 2.60 -7.63 -2.70
N LEU A 63 1.96 -6.47 -2.74
CA LEU A 63 0.51 -6.34 -2.72
C LEU A 63 0.11 -5.17 -3.58
N LEU A 64 -0.85 -5.35 -4.46
CA LEU A 64 -1.43 -4.27 -5.24
C LEU A 64 -2.82 -3.94 -4.70
N ARG A 65 -3.02 -2.68 -4.31
CA ARG A 65 -4.33 -2.18 -3.92
C ARG A 65 -4.82 -1.19 -4.97
N THR A 66 -6.06 -1.34 -5.38
CA THR A 66 -6.69 -0.46 -6.37
C THR A 66 -7.94 0.16 -5.75
N LYS A 67 -8.04 1.46 -5.81
CA LYS A 67 -9.16 2.21 -5.28
C LYS A 67 -9.74 3.15 -6.31
N ALA A 68 -10.97 3.61 -6.10
CA ALA A 68 -11.54 4.66 -6.92
C ALA A 68 -10.73 5.95 -6.80
N ALA A 69 -10.49 6.63 -7.92
CA ALA A 69 -9.72 7.88 -7.93
C ALA A 69 -10.39 8.98 -7.11
N SER A 70 -11.70 8.90 -6.93
CA SER A 70 -12.49 9.85 -6.13
C SER A 70 -12.38 9.62 -4.63
N SER A 71 -11.82 8.50 -4.18
CA SER A 71 -11.71 8.17 -2.76
C SER A 71 -10.34 8.53 -2.22
N ASP A 72 -10.29 9.21 -1.07
CA ASP A 72 -9.05 9.48 -0.35
C ASP A 72 -8.62 8.31 0.54
N GLU A 73 -9.53 7.37 0.79
CA GLU A 73 -9.27 6.18 1.59
C GLU A 73 -8.91 4.99 0.71
N GLY A 74 -7.88 4.24 1.09
CA GLY A 74 -7.44 3.06 0.36
C GLY A 74 -7.53 1.76 1.16
N GLY A 75 -8.26 1.74 2.26
CA GLY A 75 -8.37 0.55 3.11
C GLY A 75 -9.17 -0.57 2.46
N VAL A 76 -8.57 -1.75 2.32
CA VAL A 76 -9.23 -2.92 1.74
C VAL A 76 -10.29 -3.47 2.70
N ALA A 77 -9.95 -3.57 3.98
CA ALA A 77 -10.88 -4.11 4.98
C ALA A 77 -12.13 -3.23 5.15
N ALA A 78 -12.00 -1.93 4.94
CA ALA A 78 -13.13 -0.99 5.02
C ALA A 78 -13.93 -0.90 3.70
N GLY A 79 -13.50 -1.59 2.64
CA GLY A 79 -14.21 -1.62 1.37
C GLY A 79 -13.88 -0.49 0.40
N TYR A 80 -12.87 0.34 0.68
CA TYR A 80 -12.48 1.44 -0.19
C TYR A 80 -11.60 1.00 -1.36
N ALA A 81 -10.88 -0.10 -1.20
CA ALA A 81 -9.99 -0.62 -2.21
C ALA A 81 -10.16 -2.11 -2.38
N VAL A 82 -9.68 -2.65 -3.48
CA VAL A 82 -9.65 -4.07 -3.75
C VAL A 82 -8.21 -4.53 -3.94
N LEU A 83 -7.96 -5.81 -3.66
CA LEU A 83 -6.66 -6.43 -3.90
C LEU A 83 -6.57 -6.92 -5.33
N ASP A 84 -5.40 -6.81 -5.90
CA ASP A 84 -5.12 -7.24 -7.25
C ASP A 84 -3.72 -7.81 -7.36
N SER A 85 -3.40 -8.36 -8.51
CA SER A 85 -2.06 -8.83 -8.83
C SER A 85 -1.36 -7.82 -9.74
N PRO A 86 -0.10 -7.47 -9.46
CA PRO A 86 0.61 -6.52 -10.31
C PRO A 86 0.92 -7.13 -11.68
N TYR A 87 0.71 -6.35 -12.73
CA TYR A 87 1.15 -6.66 -14.09
C TYR A 87 2.12 -5.58 -14.52
N LEU A 88 3.37 -5.95 -14.62
CA LEU A 88 4.45 -5.02 -14.94
C LEU A 88 4.75 -5.08 -16.44
N VAL A 89 4.76 -3.92 -17.05
CA VAL A 89 5.03 -3.77 -18.47
C VAL A 89 6.30 -2.97 -18.69
#